data_ef096b51df5adc5436913e8059c0a34b
#
_entry.id   ef096b51df5adc5436913e8059c0a34b
#
_cell.length_a   1.000
_cell.length_b   1.000
_cell.length_c   1.000
_cell.angle_alpha   90.00
_cell.angle_beta   90.00
_cell.angle_gamma   90.00
#
_symmetry.space_group_name_H-M   'P 1'
#
loop_
_entity.id
_entity.type
_entity.pdbx_description
1 polymer ?
#
loop_
_entity_poly.entity_id
_entity_poly.type
_entity_poly.pdbx_seq_one_letter_code
_entity_poly.pdbx_strand_id
1 'polypeptide(L)'
;VVAANKEILEKSSSGGAFSLLAHEVFEKGGCVFGAAWTDDFSVEHIMIDNENDMYKLRKSKYLQSYVGDTFRKVKEKLEEEKFVLFSGCPCQAAGLKQYLGSKEYDNLLIVDLLCGNAPSPDFFKKYIQDSYGNNILKYEFRDKTYGWNPVTTKVTFKDGAILLINKAYQSDYQRVYHNHTMCPYHCENCKYQNVPKIGDITIGDFWWINSNDKEVDSRQGISALLVNNEKAKDFFDNINESNFKVKKQVPFEWLKGNGFTVKGTHNFVSPKRSLFYDAIRTMPFSKAVNYALKPKYGTYRQNESVLCYNPKKTIFSFDENIWEEHMINGVIYLFTKSENSPCQKYARMFFNKLLVKGQKYELHIKFKINTEENCYNLHIKDSGSNYYQIIWSERVDSQNRGKWVDRTIIFVPDANIFDEFMVGAAQLVGEGSYIAFSLIDIREVY
;
A
#
# COMPACT_ATOMS: atom_id res chain seq x y z
N VAL A 1 -1.18 13.35 15.58
CA VAL A 1 -1.13 12.77 16.94
C VAL A 1 -0.48 11.40 16.93
N VAL A 2 0.15 11.03 18.06
CA VAL A 2 0.73 9.70 18.31
C VAL A 2 0.37 9.31 19.75
N ALA A 3 -0.15 8.11 19.94
CA ALA A 3 -0.46 7.57 21.26
C ALA A 3 0.82 7.34 22.08
N ALA A 4 0.77 7.63 23.39
CA ALA A 4 1.86 7.36 24.32
C ALA A 4 1.97 5.87 24.65
N ASN A 5 0.84 5.18 24.76
CA ASN A 5 0.79 3.75 25.03
C ASN A 5 1.33 2.96 23.82
N LYS A 6 2.42 2.22 24.04
CA LYS A 6 3.13 1.44 23.03
C LYS A 6 2.25 0.34 22.44
N GLU A 7 1.41 -0.32 23.24
CA GLU A 7 0.51 -1.37 22.77
C GLU A 7 -0.57 -0.82 21.83
N ILE A 8 -1.16 0.33 22.18
CA ILE A 8 -2.10 1.03 21.30
C ILE A 8 -1.42 1.36 19.97
N LEU A 9 -0.21 1.90 20.01
CA LEU A 9 0.53 2.30 18.83
C LEU A 9 0.86 1.12 17.92
N GLU A 10 1.33 0.01 18.46
CA GLU A 10 1.67 -1.22 17.72
C GLU A 10 0.42 -1.88 17.09
N LYS A 11 -0.69 -1.88 17.83
CA LYS A 11 -1.96 -2.48 17.36
C LYS A 11 -2.79 -1.57 16.45
N SER A 12 -2.34 -0.35 16.20
CA SER A 12 -3.02 0.62 15.31
C SER A 12 -2.40 0.64 13.91
N SER A 13 -3.18 1.05 12.90
CA SER A 13 -2.69 1.25 11.53
C SER A 13 -1.74 2.44 11.40
N SER A 14 -1.90 3.46 12.25
CA SER A 14 -1.13 4.70 12.24
C SER A 14 -0.76 5.12 13.66
N GLY A 15 -0.88 6.38 14.03
CA GLY A 15 -0.51 6.93 15.34
C GLY A 15 -1.45 6.59 16.50
N GLY A 16 -2.55 5.86 16.28
CA GLY A 16 -3.44 5.39 17.35
C GLY A 16 -4.62 6.31 17.68
N ALA A 17 -4.89 7.34 16.87
CA ALA A 17 -5.95 8.32 17.10
C ALA A 17 -7.32 7.70 17.42
N PHE A 18 -7.77 6.70 16.61
CA PHE A 18 -9.05 6.03 16.86
C PHE A 18 -9.12 5.40 18.25
N SER A 19 -8.05 4.72 18.69
CA SER A 19 -8.02 4.10 20.01
C SER A 19 -8.04 5.12 21.16
N LEU A 20 -7.39 6.28 20.97
CA LEU A 20 -7.43 7.35 21.97
C LEU A 20 -8.84 7.96 22.12
N LEU A 21 -9.53 8.20 20.99
CA LEU A 21 -10.92 8.70 21.01
C LEU A 21 -11.88 7.68 21.61
N ALA A 22 -11.72 6.39 21.29
CA ALA A 22 -12.55 5.32 21.81
C ALA A 22 -12.34 5.12 23.33
N HIS A 23 -11.09 5.18 23.80
CA HIS A 23 -10.76 5.11 25.23
C HIS A 23 -11.51 6.18 26.03
N GLU A 24 -11.47 7.42 25.56
CA GLU A 24 -12.18 8.53 26.21
C GLU A 24 -13.70 8.31 26.27
N VAL A 25 -14.26 7.63 25.27
CA VAL A 25 -15.69 7.28 25.26
C VAL A 25 -16.00 6.18 26.29
N PHE A 26 -15.13 5.18 26.44
CA PHE A 26 -15.31 4.13 27.46
C PHE A 26 -15.17 4.70 28.89
N GLU A 27 -14.24 5.63 29.12
CA GLU A 27 -14.13 6.32 30.42
C GLU A 27 -15.42 7.06 30.79
N LYS A 28 -16.21 7.49 29.81
CA LYS A 28 -17.54 8.09 30.01
C LYS A 28 -18.67 7.06 30.09
N GLY A 29 -18.36 5.76 30.17
CA GLY A 29 -19.36 4.68 30.19
C GLY A 29 -20.11 4.53 28.87
N GLY A 30 -19.54 5.02 27.77
CA GLY A 30 -20.14 5.02 26.44
C GLY A 30 -19.86 3.75 25.64
N CYS A 31 -20.25 3.76 24.37
CA CYS A 31 -20.03 2.66 23.43
C CYS A 31 -19.49 3.16 22.09
N VAL A 32 -18.84 2.26 21.36
CA VAL A 32 -18.18 2.55 20.10
C VAL A 32 -18.73 1.66 19.00
N PHE A 33 -19.16 2.27 17.90
CA PHE A 33 -19.55 1.60 16.68
C PHE A 33 -18.46 1.74 15.61
N GLY A 34 -18.07 0.63 14.99
CA GLY A 34 -17.04 0.65 13.96
C GLY A 34 -16.98 -0.65 13.17
N ALA A 35 -16.16 -0.64 12.14
CA ALA A 35 -16.01 -1.74 11.19
C ALA A 35 -15.18 -2.90 11.78
N ALA A 36 -15.70 -4.11 11.75
CA ALA A 36 -15.07 -5.36 12.21
C ALA A 36 -15.06 -6.42 11.12
N TRP A 37 -14.09 -7.34 11.18
CA TRP A 37 -14.07 -8.53 10.34
C TRP A 37 -15.15 -9.53 10.76
N THR A 38 -15.77 -10.16 9.79
CA THR A 38 -16.57 -11.38 9.96
C THR A 38 -15.72 -12.62 9.64
N ASP A 39 -16.19 -13.79 10.03
CA ASP A 39 -15.46 -15.06 9.82
C ASP A 39 -15.29 -15.41 8.32
N ASP A 40 -16.14 -14.87 7.45
CA ASP A 40 -16.10 -15.08 6.00
C ASP A 40 -15.31 -14.00 5.24
N PHE A 41 -14.48 -13.23 5.95
CA PHE A 41 -13.71 -12.11 5.39
C PHE A 41 -14.54 -10.99 4.75
N SER A 42 -15.79 -10.82 5.21
CA SER A 42 -16.55 -9.58 5.05
C SER A 42 -16.22 -8.59 6.17
N VAL A 43 -16.75 -7.41 6.07
CA VAL A 43 -16.66 -6.39 7.11
C VAL A 43 -18.05 -5.87 7.43
N GLU A 44 -18.38 -5.79 8.72
CA GLU A 44 -19.63 -5.22 9.19
C GLU A 44 -19.39 -4.20 10.31
N HIS A 45 -20.36 -3.31 10.53
CA HIS A 45 -20.34 -2.44 11.70
C HIS A 45 -20.91 -3.18 12.90
N ILE A 46 -20.13 -3.20 13.98
CA ILE A 46 -20.53 -3.73 15.27
C ILE A 46 -20.43 -2.66 16.35
N MET A 47 -21.12 -2.89 17.47
CA MET A 47 -20.97 -2.14 18.69
C MET A 47 -20.04 -2.87 19.66
N ILE A 48 -19.19 -2.13 20.35
CA ILE A 48 -18.46 -2.56 21.53
C ILE A 48 -18.65 -1.55 22.65
N ASP A 49 -18.64 -1.99 23.90
CA ASP A 49 -18.88 -1.15 25.09
C ASP A 49 -17.75 -1.28 26.12
N ASN A 50 -16.67 -1.93 25.75
CA ASN A 50 -15.49 -2.08 26.61
C ASN A 50 -14.18 -2.11 25.80
N GLU A 51 -13.09 -1.77 26.48
CA GLU A 51 -11.77 -1.64 25.82
C GLU A 51 -11.17 -2.99 25.39
N ASN A 52 -11.53 -4.10 26.06
CA ASN A 52 -10.99 -5.43 25.70
C ASN A 52 -11.41 -5.84 24.30
N ASP A 53 -12.55 -5.33 23.80
CA ASP A 53 -13.06 -5.62 22.46
C ASP A 53 -12.52 -4.69 21.36
N MET A 54 -11.71 -3.68 21.72
CA MET A 54 -11.13 -2.75 20.74
C MET A 54 -10.34 -3.40 19.62
N TYR A 55 -9.75 -4.57 19.85
CA TYR A 55 -9.02 -5.30 18.81
C TYR A 55 -9.88 -5.64 17.59
N LYS A 56 -11.20 -5.78 17.76
CA LYS A 56 -12.17 -6.06 16.68
C LYS A 56 -12.27 -4.89 15.70
N LEU A 57 -12.23 -3.67 16.22
CA LEU A 57 -12.40 -2.45 15.43
C LEU A 57 -11.09 -1.86 14.89
N ARG A 58 -9.96 -2.14 15.55
CA ARG A 58 -8.64 -1.63 15.15
C ARG A 58 -8.24 -2.11 13.77
N LYS A 59 -7.28 -1.41 13.19
CA LYS A 59 -6.67 -1.62 11.87
C LYS A 59 -7.60 -1.39 10.69
N SER A 60 -7.03 -0.88 9.61
CA SER A 60 -7.74 -0.56 8.37
C SER A 60 -8.23 -1.81 7.66
N LYS A 61 -9.43 -1.74 7.12
CA LYS A 61 -10.05 -2.74 6.28
C LYS A 61 -10.40 -2.07 4.95
N TYR A 62 -9.67 -2.40 3.88
CA TYR A 62 -9.79 -1.71 2.60
C TYR A 62 -10.90 -2.29 1.72
N LEU A 63 -12.10 -2.42 2.28
CA LEU A 63 -13.32 -2.82 1.60
C LEU A 63 -14.54 -2.23 2.30
N GLN A 64 -15.68 -2.24 1.60
CA GLN A 64 -16.92 -1.72 2.14
C GLN A 64 -17.42 -2.57 3.30
N SER A 65 -17.82 -1.93 4.39
CA SER A 65 -18.50 -2.58 5.52
C SER A 65 -20.02 -2.54 5.36
N TYR A 66 -20.66 -3.61 5.76
CA TYR A 66 -22.10 -3.66 5.88
C TYR A 66 -22.56 -2.92 7.13
N VAL A 67 -23.42 -1.94 6.96
CA VAL A 67 -23.94 -1.10 8.06
C VAL A 67 -25.12 -1.76 8.76
N GLY A 68 -25.95 -2.49 8.01
CA GLY A 68 -27.12 -3.19 8.55
C GLY A 68 -28.05 -2.28 9.35
N ASP A 69 -28.35 -2.68 10.57
CA ASP A 69 -29.19 -1.97 11.52
C ASP A 69 -28.43 -1.03 12.47
N THR A 70 -27.14 -0.79 12.17
CA THR A 70 -26.25 -0.01 13.05
C THR A 70 -26.80 1.38 13.37
N PHE A 71 -27.38 2.07 12.38
CA PHE A 71 -27.92 3.42 12.63
C PHE A 71 -29.07 3.42 13.62
N ARG A 72 -29.92 2.38 13.58
CA ARG A 72 -30.99 2.18 14.56
C ARG A 72 -30.41 1.97 15.96
N LYS A 73 -29.40 1.08 16.09
CA LYS A 73 -28.73 0.80 17.36
C LYS A 73 -28.01 2.04 17.92
N VAL A 74 -27.37 2.84 17.06
CA VAL A 74 -26.76 4.11 17.46
C VAL A 74 -27.83 5.02 18.07
N LYS A 75 -28.97 5.20 17.39
CA LYS A 75 -30.08 6.00 17.89
C LYS A 75 -30.62 5.50 19.23
N GLU A 76 -30.81 4.20 19.38
CA GLU A 76 -31.25 3.57 20.65
C GLU A 76 -30.28 3.90 21.79
N LYS A 77 -28.96 3.78 21.56
CA LYS A 77 -27.95 4.10 22.59
C LYS A 77 -27.91 5.59 22.96
N LEU A 78 -28.13 6.46 21.97
CA LEU A 78 -28.24 7.92 22.22
C LEU A 78 -29.47 8.26 23.05
N GLU A 79 -30.60 7.57 22.82
CA GLU A 79 -31.85 7.71 23.58
C GLU A 79 -31.75 7.12 24.99
N GLU A 80 -30.85 6.12 25.19
CA GLU A 80 -30.44 5.61 26.52
C GLU A 80 -29.44 6.53 27.24
N GLU A 81 -29.20 7.75 26.72
CA GLU A 81 -28.24 8.73 27.22
C GLU A 81 -26.78 8.24 27.28
N LYS A 82 -26.44 7.17 26.57
CA LYS A 82 -25.07 6.69 26.43
C LYS A 82 -24.26 7.63 25.53
N PHE A 83 -22.99 7.84 25.87
CA PHE A 83 -22.08 8.51 24.96
C PHE A 83 -21.71 7.54 23.83
N VAL A 84 -21.90 7.94 22.58
CA VAL A 84 -21.69 7.09 21.40
C VAL A 84 -20.61 7.67 20.51
N LEU A 85 -19.60 6.84 20.19
CA LEU A 85 -18.70 7.10 19.07
C LEU A 85 -19.13 6.24 17.89
N PHE A 86 -19.44 6.86 16.76
CA PHE A 86 -19.62 6.17 15.48
C PHE A 86 -18.43 6.44 14.57
N SER A 87 -17.75 5.38 14.10
CA SER A 87 -16.67 5.50 13.14
C SER A 87 -17.00 4.81 11.83
N GLY A 88 -16.85 5.52 10.70
CA GLY A 88 -17.13 4.98 9.37
C GLY A 88 -16.52 5.83 8.25
N CYS A 89 -16.73 5.40 7.00
CA CYS A 89 -16.41 6.24 5.85
C CYS A 89 -17.27 7.50 5.84
N PRO A 90 -16.82 8.62 5.23
CA PRO A 90 -17.61 9.87 5.19
C PRO A 90 -19.04 9.70 4.67
N CYS A 91 -19.27 8.80 3.69
CA CYS A 91 -20.61 8.51 3.20
C CYS A 91 -21.48 7.79 4.24
N GLN A 92 -20.91 6.94 5.10
CA GLN A 92 -21.61 6.28 6.21
C GLN A 92 -21.91 7.26 7.34
N ALA A 93 -20.97 8.16 7.64
CA ALA A 93 -21.19 9.27 8.58
C ALA A 93 -22.33 10.19 8.10
N ALA A 94 -22.36 10.52 6.80
CA ALA A 94 -23.46 11.29 6.21
C ALA A 94 -24.80 10.54 6.28
N GLY A 95 -24.79 9.22 6.03
CA GLY A 95 -25.95 8.37 6.16
C GLY A 95 -26.52 8.34 7.59
N LEU A 96 -25.64 8.25 8.61
CA LEU A 96 -26.05 8.32 10.01
C LEU A 96 -26.68 9.68 10.33
N LYS A 97 -26.02 10.79 9.95
CA LYS A 97 -26.59 12.13 10.18
C LYS A 97 -27.97 12.29 9.51
N GLN A 98 -28.13 11.79 8.29
CA GLN A 98 -29.43 11.82 7.60
C GLN A 98 -30.48 10.95 8.32
N TYR A 99 -30.10 9.79 8.85
CA TYR A 99 -31.00 8.89 9.60
C TYR A 99 -31.45 9.53 10.92
N LEU A 100 -30.57 10.23 11.63
CA LEU A 100 -30.89 10.91 12.88
C LEU A 100 -31.72 12.19 12.67
N GLY A 101 -31.72 12.71 11.46
CA GLY A 101 -32.47 13.93 11.10
C GLY A 101 -31.86 15.21 11.64
N SER A 102 -32.71 16.17 11.99
CA SER A 102 -32.29 17.49 12.49
C SER A 102 -31.99 17.54 14.00
N LYS A 103 -32.19 16.42 14.71
CA LYS A 103 -31.90 16.37 16.15
C LYS A 103 -30.39 16.34 16.36
N GLU A 104 -29.89 17.29 17.13
CA GLU A 104 -28.52 17.29 17.59
C GLU A 104 -28.39 16.45 18.87
N TYR A 105 -27.25 15.76 18.99
CA TYR A 105 -26.94 14.90 20.12
C TYR A 105 -25.57 15.30 20.69
N ASP A 106 -25.55 15.83 21.90
CA ASP A 106 -24.29 16.19 22.60
C ASP A 106 -23.47 14.93 22.95
N ASN A 107 -24.16 13.82 23.16
CA ASN A 107 -23.58 12.52 23.49
C ASN A 107 -23.22 11.66 22.25
N LEU A 108 -23.09 12.26 21.04
CA LEU A 108 -22.64 11.59 19.83
C LEU A 108 -21.34 12.21 19.31
N LEU A 109 -20.32 11.39 19.06
CA LEU A 109 -19.11 11.75 18.36
C LEU A 109 -19.02 10.96 17.05
N ILE A 110 -19.08 11.63 15.92
CA ILE A 110 -18.91 11.00 14.61
C ILE A 110 -17.47 11.15 14.15
N VAL A 111 -16.78 10.02 13.98
CA VAL A 111 -15.39 9.95 13.52
C VAL A 111 -15.36 9.39 12.11
N ASP A 112 -15.15 10.24 11.11
CA ASP A 112 -14.98 9.77 9.74
C ASP A 112 -13.50 9.65 9.33
N LEU A 113 -13.28 9.11 8.15
CA LEU A 113 -11.95 8.75 7.66
C LEU A 113 -11.53 9.61 6.48
N LEU A 114 -10.22 9.83 6.31
CA LEU A 114 -9.63 10.23 5.04
C LEU A 114 -9.76 9.06 4.06
N CYS A 115 -10.92 8.92 3.43
CA CYS A 115 -11.30 7.76 2.63
C CYS A 115 -10.95 7.94 1.15
N GLY A 116 -10.16 7.02 0.58
CA GLY A 116 -9.85 6.99 -0.84
C GLY A 116 -10.95 6.30 -1.67
N ASN A 117 -11.35 5.12 -1.27
CA ASN A 117 -12.45 4.34 -1.84
C ASN A 117 -12.76 3.13 -0.93
N ALA A 118 -13.90 2.47 -1.16
CA ALA A 118 -14.29 1.26 -0.45
C ALA A 118 -14.86 0.24 -1.45
N PRO A 119 -14.02 -0.68 -2.00
CA PRO A 119 -14.45 -1.70 -2.95
C PRO A 119 -15.43 -2.70 -2.36
N SER A 120 -16.17 -3.42 -3.25
CA SER A 120 -17.05 -4.51 -2.84
C SER A 120 -16.30 -5.59 -2.05
N PRO A 121 -16.89 -6.12 -0.96
CA PRO A 121 -16.36 -7.28 -0.24
C PRO A 121 -16.12 -8.50 -1.14
N ASP A 122 -16.91 -8.69 -2.20
CA ASP A 122 -16.79 -9.81 -3.11
C ASP A 122 -15.42 -9.87 -3.81
N PHE A 123 -14.81 -8.72 -4.09
CA PHE A 123 -13.45 -8.70 -4.63
C PHE A 123 -12.44 -9.24 -3.63
N PHE A 124 -12.62 -8.91 -2.35
CA PHE A 124 -11.72 -9.39 -1.31
C PHE A 124 -11.91 -10.89 -1.05
N LYS A 125 -13.17 -11.35 -0.96
CA LYS A 125 -13.48 -12.78 -0.83
C LYS A 125 -12.89 -13.60 -1.98
N LYS A 126 -13.06 -13.12 -3.21
CA LYS A 126 -12.47 -13.78 -4.38
C LYS A 126 -10.95 -13.78 -4.32
N TYR A 127 -10.33 -12.67 -3.93
CA TYR A 127 -8.87 -12.60 -3.74
C TYR A 127 -8.39 -13.61 -2.70
N ILE A 128 -9.03 -13.67 -1.53
CA ILE A 128 -8.70 -14.63 -0.46
C ILE A 128 -8.83 -16.06 -0.97
N GLN A 129 -9.96 -16.39 -1.59
CA GLN A 129 -10.22 -17.73 -2.10
C GLN A 129 -9.20 -18.16 -3.18
N ASP A 130 -8.93 -17.28 -4.13
CA ASP A 130 -8.03 -17.58 -5.27
C ASP A 130 -6.55 -17.63 -4.85
N SER A 131 -6.15 -16.86 -3.80
CA SER A 131 -4.75 -16.74 -3.38
C SER A 131 -4.36 -17.70 -2.26
N TYR A 132 -5.29 -17.98 -1.35
CA TYR A 132 -4.99 -18.71 -0.11
C TYR A 132 -5.94 -19.86 0.18
N GLY A 133 -7.05 -19.98 -0.57
CA GLY A 133 -8.09 -20.98 -0.33
C GLY A 133 -8.71 -20.87 1.06
N ASN A 134 -8.96 -22.01 1.69
CA ASN A 134 -9.57 -22.09 3.03
C ASN A 134 -8.54 -22.13 4.18
N ASN A 135 -7.24 -22.03 3.87
CA ASN A 135 -6.18 -22.16 4.89
C ASN A 135 -5.88 -20.87 5.65
N ILE A 136 -6.49 -19.74 5.26
CA ILE A 136 -6.28 -18.46 5.92
C ILE A 136 -7.08 -18.36 7.23
N LEU A 137 -6.42 -17.84 8.28
CA LEU A 137 -7.01 -17.54 9.59
C LEU A 137 -7.27 -16.05 9.76
N LYS A 138 -6.30 -15.18 9.37
CA LYS A 138 -6.37 -13.74 9.59
C LYS A 138 -5.67 -12.97 8.47
N TYR A 139 -6.22 -11.82 8.12
CA TYR A 139 -5.63 -10.89 7.15
C TYR A 139 -5.56 -9.48 7.72
N GLU A 140 -4.38 -8.89 7.72
CA GLU A 140 -4.13 -7.53 8.24
C GLU A 140 -3.48 -6.69 7.13
N PHE A 141 -4.20 -5.71 6.63
CA PHE A 141 -3.70 -4.81 5.58
C PHE A 141 -2.53 -3.91 6.02
N ARG A 142 -2.44 -3.68 7.33
CA ARG A 142 -1.51 -2.72 7.94
C ARG A 142 -0.82 -3.36 9.14
N ASP A 143 0.17 -4.18 8.87
CA ASP A 143 1.08 -4.71 9.89
C ASP A 143 2.30 -3.81 10.05
N LYS A 144 2.85 -3.72 11.26
CA LYS A 144 3.99 -2.86 11.58
C LYS A 144 5.28 -3.62 11.88
N THR A 145 5.39 -4.88 11.46
CA THR A 145 6.61 -5.69 11.65
C THR A 145 7.85 -4.97 11.08
N TYR A 146 7.68 -4.29 9.93
CA TYR A 146 8.74 -3.48 9.31
C TYR A 146 8.54 -1.96 9.49
N GLY A 147 7.75 -1.55 10.47
CA GLY A 147 7.38 -0.16 10.70
C GLY A 147 6.08 0.26 10.01
N TRP A 148 5.79 1.55 10.03
CA TRP A 148 4.59 2.11 9.41
C TRP A 148 4.67 2.20 7.89
N ASN A 149 5.85 2.51 7.39
CA ASN A 149 6.20 2.53 5.97
C ASN A 149 7.52 1.74 5.79
N PRO A 150 7.55 0.74 4.90
CA PRO A 150 6.54 0.39 3.89
C PRO A 150 5.27 -0.25 4.47
N VAL A 151 4.15 -0.04 3.74
CA VAL A 151 2.86 -0.65 4.11
C VAL A 151 2.95 -2.16 3.96
N THR A 152 2.95 -2.86 5.08
CA THR A 152 3.07 -4.32 5.12
C THR A 152 1.71 -4.97 5.35
N THR A 153 1.41 -6.01 4.58
CA THR A 153 0.26 -6.90 4.80
C THR A 153 0.75 -8.15 5.53
N LYS A 154 -0.01 -8.58 6.54
CA LYS A 154 0.24 -9.84 7.25
C LYS A 154 -0.91 -10.80 7.01
N VAL A 155 -0.58 -12.00 6.54
CA VAL A 155 -1.52 -13.11 6.41
C VAL A 155 -1.11 -14.18 7.41
N THR A 156 -2.04 -14.59 8.26
CA THR A 156 -1.85 -15.70 9.20
C THR A 156 -2.67 -16.90 8.73
N PHE A 157 -2.03 -18.04 8.62
CA PHE A 157 -2.66 -19.29 8.19
C PHE A 157 -3.13 -20.12 9.39
N LYS A 158 -4.06 -21.05 9.15
CA LYS A 158 -4.64 -21.93 10.19
C LYS A 158 -3.62 -22.88 10.83
N ASP A 159 -2.57 -23.21 10.10
CA ASP A 159 -1.42 -24.02 10.59
C ASP A 159 -0.41 -23.18 11.39
N GLY A 160 -0.66 -21.90 11.60
CA GLY A 160 0.20 -20.96 12.32
C GLY A 160 1.27 -20.30 11.46
N ALA A 161 1.41 -20.65 10.18
CA ALA A 161 2.34 -19.98 9.26
C ALA A 161 1.95 -18.50 9.09
N ILE A 162 2.96 -17.66 8.87
CA ILE A 162 2.79 -16.21 8.65
C ILE A 162 3.45 -15.83 7.34
N LEU A 163 2.70 -15.13 6.49
CA LEU A 163 3.21 -14.47 5.28
C LEU A 163 3.18 -12.96 5.50
N LEU A 164 4.34 -12.31 5.34
CA LEU A 164 4.47 -10.85 5.34
C LEU A 164 4.71 -10.38 3.91
N ILE A 165 3.81 -9.54 3.41
CA ILE A 165 3.92 -8.89 2.11
C ILE A 165 4.36 -7.45 2.38
N ASN A 166 5.65 -7.19 2.24
CA ASN A 166 6.30 -5.99 2.74
C ASN A 166 5.96 -4.70 1.95
N LYS A 167 5.32 -4.81 0.78
CA LYS A 167 4.93 -3.63 0.00
C LYS A 167 3.54 -3.83 -0.61
N ALA A 168 2.73 -2.77 -0.55
CA ALA A 168 1.36 -2.82 -1.04
C ALA A 168 1.25 -3.34 -2.49
N TYR A 169 2.17 -2.94 -3.37
CA TYR A 169 2.14 -3.37 -4.78
C TYR A 169 2.52 -4.85 -5.01
N GLN A 170 3.04 -5.56 -4.00
CA GLN A 170 3.27 -7.00 -4.05
C GLN A 170 2.00 -7.81 -3.74
N SER A 171 0.98 -7.18 -3.18
CA SER A 171 -0.34 -7.78 -3.03
C SER A 171 -1.22 -7.43 -4.23
N ASP A 172 -1.74 -8.41 -4.94
CA ASP A 172 -2.63 -8.17 -6.09
C ASP A 172 -3.87 -7.36 -5.70
N TYR A 173 -4.43 -7.60 -4.50
CA TYR A 173 -5.53 -6.79 -3.99
C TYR A 173 -5.15 -5.33 -3.78
N GLN A 174 -4.03 -5.08 -3.10
CA GLN A 174 -3.58 -3.71 -2.86
C GLN A 174 -3.16 -2.98 -4.15
N ARG A 175 -2.62 -3.71 -5.14
CA ARG A 175 -2.31 -3.15 -6.47
C ARG A 175 -3.56 -2.55 -7.12
N VAL A 176 -4.65 -3.30 -7.22
CA VAL A 176 -5.89 -2.80 -7.83
C VAL A 176 -6.61 -1.79 -6.93
N TYR A 177 -6.45 -1.89 -5.61
CA TYR A 177 -6.97 -0.90 -4.66
C TYR A 177 -6.31 0.47 -4.84
N HIS A 178 -4.98 0.54 -4.77
CA HIS A 178 -4.23 1.79 -4.87
C HIS A 178 -4.22 2.38 -6.29
N ASN A 179 -4.41 1.56 -7.32
CA ASN A 179 -4.61 2.03 -8.68
C ASN A 179 -6.08 2.43 -8.99
N HIS A 180 -6.96 2.43 -7.99
CA HIS A 180 -8.39 2.73 -8.12
C HIS A 180 -9.11 1.89 -9.19
N THR A 181 -8.55 0.72 -9.54
CA THR A 181 -9.06 -0.15 -10.61
C THR A 181 -10.35 -0.84 -10.19
N MET A 182 -10.54 -1.13 -8.90
CA MET A 182 -11.79 -1.67 -8.35
C MET A 182 -12.60 -0.65 -7.57
N CYS A 183 -12.35 0.65 -7.79
CA CYS A 183 -13.09 1.73 -7.18
C CYS A 183 -14.56 1.67 -7.60
N PRO A 184 -15.53 1.66 -6.67
CA PRO A 184 -16.94 1.69 -7.00
C PRO A 184 -17.34 2.97 -7.73
N TYR A 185 -18.38 2.89 -8.55
CA TYR A 185 -18.84 4.04 -9.33
C TYR A 185 -19.23 5.26 -8.46
N HIS A 186 -19.87 5.01 -7.32
CA HIS A 186 -20.26 6.08 -6.39
C HIS A 186 -19.07 6.74 -5.69
N CYS A 187 -17.91 6.07 -5.62
CA CYS A 187 -16.68 6.67 -5.10
C CYS A 187 -15.97 7.56 -6.13
N GLU A 188 -16.22 7.35 -7.43
CA GLU A 188 -15.66 8.16 -8.52
C GLU A 188 -16.07 9.64 -8.40
N ASN A 189 -17.33 9.86 -8.06
CA ASN A 189 -17.91 11.19 -7.88
C ASN A 189 -18.27 11.45 -6.42
N CYS A 190 -17.39 11.04 -5.49
CA CYS A 190 -17.65 11.15 -4.08
C CYS A 190 -17.69 12.61 -3.62
N LYS A 191 -18.86 13.07 -3.21
CA LYS A 191 -19.07 14.44 -2.73
C LYS A 191 -18.56 14.72 -1.31
N TYR A 192 -18.04 13.69 -0.63
CA TYR A 192 -17.56 13.78 0.76
C TYR A 192 -16.03 13.87 0.88
N GLN A 193 -15.32 14.02 -0.23
CA GLN A 193 -13.86 14.15 -0.21
C GLN A 193 -13.39 15.56 0.11
N ASN A 194 -14.23 16.57 -0.09
CA ASN A 194 -13.92 17.95 0.17
C ASN A 194 -13.89 18.27 1.68
N VAL A 195 -13.33 19.42 2.02
CA VAL A 195 -13.52 20.07 3.32
C VAL A 195 -14.60 21.13 3.17
N PRO A 196 -15.43 21.37 4.20
CA PRO A 196 -15.45 20.72 5.50
C PRO A 196 -15.85 19.24 5.41
N LYS A 197 -15.31 18.44 6.32
CA LYS A 197 -15.63 17.02 6.42
C LYS A 197 -16.99 16.80 7.10
N ILE A 198 -17.50 15.56 6.99
CA ILE A 198 -18.82 15.20 7.54
C ILE A 198 -18.76 14.83 9.01
N GLY A 199 -17.70 14.13 9.44
CA GLY A 199 -17.52 13.75 10.84
C GLY A 199 -17.26 14.95 11.74
N ASP A 200 -17.49 14.79 13.03
CA ASP A 200 -17.06 15.76 14.05
C ASP A 200 -15.53 15.77 14.12
N ILE A 201 -14.90 14.59 14.01
CA ILE A 201 -13.46 14.41 13.84
C ILE A 201 -13.21 13.56 12.60
N THR A 202 -12.20 13.93 11.79
CA THR A 202 -11.73 13.11 10.66
C THR A 202 -10.34 12.60 10.95
N ILE A 203 -10.11 11.30 10.79
CA ILE A 203 -8.80 10.67 11.03
C ILE A 203 -8.24 10.01 9.79
N GLY A 204 -6.92 9.92 9.72
CA GLY A 204 -6.20 9.22 8.66
C GLY A 204 -4.71 9.09 8.94
N ASP A 205 -3.99 8.49 8.00
CA ASP A 205 -2.54 8.51 8.02
C ASP A 205 -2.03 9.92 7.70
N PHE A 206 -0.96 10.38 8.36
CA PHE A 206 -0.34 11.65 8.05
C PHE A 206 0.85 11.46 7.11
N TRP A 207 0.57 11.16 5.84
CA TRP A 207 1.59 10.97 4.83
C TRP A 207 2.45 12.22 4.63
N TRP A 208 3.75 12.01 4.37
CA TRP A 208 4.72 13.07 4.09
C TRP A 208 4.99 14.06 5.23
N ILE A 209 4.58 13.74 6.48
CA ILE A 209 4.85 14.61 7.63
C ILE A 209 6.33 14.96 7.76
N ASN A 210 7.23 14.00 7.51
CA ASN A 210 8.69 14.21 7.61
C ASN A 210 9.25 15.21 6.59
N SER A 211 8.49 15.53 5.55
CA SER A 211 8.85 16.61 4.62
C SER A 211 8.67 18.01 5.22
N ASN A 212 7.83 18.12 6.24
CA ASN A 212 7.49 19.38 6.91
C ASN A 212 8.05 19.45 8.33
N ASP A 213 8.17 18.31 9.00
CA ASP A 213 8.68 18.20 10.37
C ASP A 213 9.62 16.99 10.47
N LYS A 214 10.93 17.27 10.41
CA LYS A 214 11.97 16.23 10.45
C LYS A 214 12.21 15.65 11.85
N GLU A 215 11.75 16.33 12.89
CA GLU A 215 11.94 15.91 14.29
C GLU A 215 10.90 14.86 14.72
N VAL A 216 9.80 14.75 13.99
CA VAL A 216 8.74 13.80 14.32
C VAL A 216 9.14 12.39 13.91
N ASP A 217 9.20 11.48 14.88
CA ASP A 217 9.44 10.07 14.64
C ASP A 217 8.20 9.39 14.05
N SER A 218 8.23 9.16 12.73
CA SER A 218 7.13 8.53 11.99
C SER A 218 7.24 7.00 11.88
N ARG A 219 8.29 6.37 12.42
CA ARG A 219 8.54 4.93 12.22
C ARG A 219 7.39 4.03 12.64
N GLN A 220 6.61 4.43 13.65
CA GLN A 220 5.45 3.70 14.14
C GLN A 220 4.10 4.29 13.69
N GLY A 221 4.15 5.28 12.81
CA GLY A 221 2.99 5.94 12.24
C GLY A 221 2.51 7.17 13.01
N ILE A 222 1.97 8.12 12.26
CA ILE A 222 1.40 9.36 12.77
C ILE A 222 0.01 9.51 12.20
N SER A 223 -0.97 9.74 13.06
CA SER A 223 -2.34 10.03 12.63
C SER A 223 -2.50 11.52 12.37
N ALA A 224 -3.04 11.84 11.19
CA ALA A 224 -3.68 13.12 10.93
C ALA A 224 -5.04 13.11 11.63
N LEU A 225 -5.41 14.24 12.25
CA LEU A 225 -6.67 14.45 12.91
C LEU A 225 -7.18 15.84 12.57
N LEU A 226 -8.35 15.92 11.94
CA LEU A 226 -9.05 17.16 11.66
C LEU A 226 -10.21 17.28 12.64
N VAL A 227 -10.23 18.35 13.41
CA VAL A 227 -11.33 18.71 14.32
C VAL A 227 -12.26 19.64 13.55
N ASN A 228 -13.50 19.24 13.31
CA ASN A 228 -14.38 19.87 12.33
C ASN A 228 -15.44 20.79 12.96
N ASN A 229 -15.62 20.76 14.29
CA ASN A 229 -16.56 21.63 15.01
C ASN A 229 -16.13 21.83 16.46
N GLU A 230 -16.77 22.77 17.17
CA GLU A 230 -16.44 23.12 18.56
C GLU A 230 -16.71 21.96 19.55
N LYS A 231 -17.81 21.22 19.38
CA LYS A 231 -18.09 20.03 20.22
C LYS A 231 -16.94 19.01 20.16
N ALA A 232 -16.45 18.73 18.97
CA ALA A 232 -15.32 17.84 18.77
C ALA A 232 -14.01 18.41 19.31
N LYS A 233 -13.86 19.74 19.25
CA LYS A 233 -12.71 20.43 19.82
C LYS A 233 -12.71 20.28 21.33
N ASP A 234 -13.81 20.56 22.00
CA ASP A 234 -13.96 20.41 23.44
C ASP A 234 -13.72 18.95 23.87
N PHE A 235 -14.27 17.98 23.13
CA PHE A 235 -14.02 16.56 23.40
C PHE A 235 -12.54 16.22 23.31
N PHE A 236 -11.86 16.63 22.23
CA PHE A 236 -10.46 16.31 21.97
C PHE A 236 -9.49 17.03 22.93
N ASP A 237 -9.78 18.28 23.30
CA ASP A 237 -8.96 19.06 24.20
C ASP A 237 -9.03 18.54 25.66
N ASN A 238 -10.14 17.89 26.01
CA ASN A 238 -10.31 17.27 27.33
C ASN A 238 -9.62 15.91 27.48
N ILE A 239 -9.13 15.30 26.39
CA ILE A 239 -8.34 14.06 26.48
C ILE A 239 -7.02 14.37 27.22
N ASN A 240 -6.71 13.57 28.24
CA ASN A 240 -5.53 13.75 29.05
C ASN A 240 -4.26 13.78 28.19
N GLU A 241 -3.45 14.83 28.35
CA GLU A 241 -2.20 15.02 27.60
C GLU A 241 -1.22 13.84 27.74
N SER A 242 -1.23 13.14 28.88
CA SER A 242 -0.39 11.97 29.11
C SER A 242 -0.70 10.79 28.17
N ASN A 243 -1.88 10.79 27.53
CA ASN A 243 -2.26 9.76 26.54
C ASN A 243 -1.56 9.98 25.19
N PHE A 244 -0.90 11.12 24.99
CA PHE A 244 -0.23 11.46 23.75
C PHE A 244 1.30 11.44 23.91
N LYS A 245 2.00 10.71 23.05
CA LYS A 245 3.43 10.92 22.81
C LYS A 245 3.67 12.17 21.96
N VAL A 246 2.76 12.43 21.01
CA VAL A 246 2.75 13.64 20.16
C VAL A 246 1.31 14.13 20.04
N LYS A 247 1.06 15.37 20.46
CA LYS A 247 -0.15 16.15 20.19
C LYS A 247 0.30 17.51 19.70
N LYS A 248 0.19 17.77 18.41
CA LYS A 248 0.71 19.00 17.80
C LYS A 248 -0.27 19.51 16.76
N GLN A 249 -0.66 20.76 16.91
CA GLN A 249 -1.39 21.47 15.86
C GLN A 249 -0.43 21.90 14.77
N VAL A 250 -0.82 21.68 13.51
CA VAL A 250 0.00 21.99 12.34
C VAL A 250 -0.85 22.66 11.26
N PRO A 251 -0.25 23.40 10.32
CA PRO A 251 -0.96 23.98 9.20
C PRO A 251 -1.68 22.93 8.36
N PHE A 252 -2.90 23.22 7.91
CA PHE A 252 -3.70 22.32 7.07
C PHE A 252 -2.97 21.92 5.76
N GLU A 253 -2.16 22.82 5.23
CA GLU A 253 -1.37 22.63 4.03
C GLU A 253 -0.38 21.45 4.13
N TRP A 254 -0.03 21.01 5.35
CA TRP A 254 0.85 19.87 5.57
C TRP A 254 0.18 18.54 5.20
N LEU A 255 -1.15 18.51 5.06
CA LEU A 255 -1.89 17.34 4.58
C LEU A 255 -1.78 17.11 3.06
N LYS A 256 -0.82 17.74 2.37
CA LYS A 256 -0.60 17.56 0.92
C LYS A 256 -0.44 16.09 0.50
N GLY A 257 0.19 15.29 1.35
CA GLY A 257 0.35 13.85 1.12
C GLY A 257 -0.97 13.05 1.10
N ASN A 258 -2.04 13.63 1.65
CA ASN A 258 -3.39 13.07 1.63
C ASN A 258 -4.24 13.60 0.47
N GLY A 259 -3.67 14.39 -0.40
CA GLY A 259 -4.12 14.94 -1.68
C GLY A 259 -5.63 14.94 -1.93
N PHE A 260 -6.11 13.98 -2.68
CA PHE A 260 -7.50 13.88 -3.11
C PHE A 260 -8.51 13.69 -1.96
N THR A 261 -8.09 13.13 -0.82
CA THR A 261 -8.99 12.92 0.33
C THR A 261 -9.31 14.19 1.12
N VAL A 262 -8.61 15.29 0.84
CA VAL A 262 -8.81 16.59 1.49
C VAL A 262 -9.07 17.75 0.53
N LYS A 263 -8.68 17.63 -0.74
CA LYS A 263 -8.78 18.72 -1.73
C LYS A 263 -9.93 18.57 -2.71
N GLY A 264 -10.69 17.47 -2.64
CA GLY A 264 -11.80 17.21 -3.54
C GLY A 264 -11.43 17.08 -5.01
N THR A 265 -10.19 16.81 -5.31
CA THR A 265 -9.81 16.37 -6.64
C THR A 265 -10.36 14.97 -6.82
N HIS A 266 -11.29 14.83 -7.76
CA HIS A 266 -12.00 13.59 -8.06
C HIS A 266 -11.12 12.36 -7.94
N ASN A 267 -11.68 11.30 -7.39
CA ASN A 267 -11.03 10.01 -7.41
C ASN A 267 -10.64 9.69 -8.83
N PHE A 268 -9.34 9.53 -9.03
CA PHE A 268 -8.84 9.01 -10.28
C PHE A 268 -9.39 7.59 -10.44
N VAL A 269 -10.38 7.43 -11.33
CA VAL A 269 -10.79 6.10 -11.76
C VAL A 269 -9.82 5.61 -12.81
N SER A 270 -9.21 4.49 -12.54
CA SER A 270 -8.31 3.87 -13.50
C SER A 270 -9.03 3.65 -14.83
N PRO A 271 -8.49 4.11 -15.96
CA PRO A 271 -9.04 3.80 -17.28
C PRO A 271 -9.07 2.28 -17.57
N LYS A 272 -8.40 1.49 -16.73
CA LYS A 272 -8.36 0.03 -16.80
C LYS A 272 -9.44 -0.67 -15.96
N ARG A 273 -10.33 0.10 -15.32
CA ARG A 273 -11.41 -0.42 -14.48
C ARG A 273 -12.33 -1.39 -15.25
N SER A 274 -12.79 -1.02 -16.43
CA SER A 274 -13.64 -1.89 -17.25
C SER A 274 -12.93 -3.22 -17.57
N LEU A 275 -11.66 -3.17 -17.96
CA LEU A 275 -10.86 -4.37 -18.24
C LEU A 275 -10.78 -5.30 -17.03
N PHE A 276 -10.60 -4.73 -15.81
CA PHE A 276 -10.57 -5.53 -14.59
C PHE A 276 -11.94 -6.15 -14.27
N TYR A 277 -13.01 -5.33 -14.36
CA TYR A 277 -14.37 -5.80 -14.06
C TYR A 277 -14.84 -6.90 -15.03
N ASP A 278 -14.42 -6.85 -16.29
CA ASP A 278 -14.72 -7.90 -17.27
C ASP A 278 -13.91 -9.16 -16.99
N ALA A 279 -12.60 -9.01 -16.74
CA ALA A 279 -11.71 -10.13 -16.49
C ALA A 279 -12.03 -10.89 -15.19
N ILE A 280 -12.37 -10.18 -14.10
CA ILE A 280 -12.60 -10.79 -12.79
C ILE A 280 -13.81 -11.71 -12.74
N ARG A 281 -14.74 -11.59 -13.67
CA ARG A 281 -15.92 -12.45 -13.80
C ARG A 281 -15.56 -13.87 -14.22
N THR A 282 -14.50 -14.03 -15.00
CA THR A 282 -14.16 -15.31 -15.64
C THR A 282 -12.75 -15.81 -15.30
N MET A 283 -11.92 -14.96 -14.71
CA MET A 283 -10.52 -15.28 -14.42
C MET A 283 -10.28 -15.35 -12.89
N PRO A 284 -9.28 -16.11 -12.43
CA PRO A 284 -8.72 -15.96 -11.10
C PRO A 284 -8.24 -14.52 -10.85
N PHE A 285 -8.30 -14.08 -9.59
CA PHE A 285 -8.04 -12.69 -9.21
C PHE A 285 -6.69 -12.17 -9.73
N SER A 286 -5.62 -12.91 -9.51
CA SER A 286 -4.26 -12.56 -9.95
C SER A 286 -4.17 -12.41 -11.49
N LYS A 287 -4.85 -13.30 -12.25
CA LYS A 287 -4.89 -13.21 -13.70
C LYS A 287 -5.67 -11.98 -14.16
N ALA A 288 -6.79 -11.66 -13.53
CA ALA A 288 -7.58 -10.46 -13.83
C ALA A 288 -6.80 -9.18 -13.56
N VAL A 289 -6.06 -9.12 -12.43
CA VAL A 289 -5.16 -8.02 -12.11
C VAL A 289 -4.09 -7.83 -13.18
N ASN A 290 -3.41 -8.90 -13.55
CA ASN A 290 -2.35 -8.85 -14.56
C ASN A 290 -2.88 -8.51 -15.97
N TYR A 291 -4.10 -8.96 -16.30
CA TYR A 291 -4.75 -8.60 -17.55
C TYR A 291 -5.08 -7.09 -17.60
N ALA A 292 -5.67 -6.56 -16.52
CA ALA A 292 -6.12 -5.18 -16.49
C ALA A 292 -4.98 -4.18 -16.31
N LEU A 293 -4.09 -4.44 -15.37
CA LEU A 293 -3.01 -3.50 -15.05
C LEU A 293 -1.84 -3.63 -16.01
N LYS A 294 -1.75 -4.72 -16.79
CA LYS A 294 -0.54 -5.11 -17.54
C LYS A 294 0.66 -4.87 -16.65
N PRO A 295 1.22 -5.87 -15.97
CA PRO A 295 2.22 -5.65 -14.95
C PRO A 295 3.23 -4.61 -15.46
N LYS A 296 3.41 -3.51 -14.72
CA LYS A 296 4.54 -2.59 -14.96
C LYS A 296 5.87 -3.33 -14.81
N TYR A 297 5.79 -4.54 -14.32
CA TYR A 297 6.89 -5.37 -13.85
C TYR A 297 6.62 -6.81 -14.27
N GLY A 298 7.63 -7.49 -14.75
CA GLY A 298 7.60 -8.81 -15.38
C GLY A 298 6.58 -9.83 -14.84
N THR A 299 6.11 -10.67 -15.74
CA THR A 299 5.19 -11.77 -15.40
C THR A 299 5.94 -12.84 -14.62
N TYR A 300 5.62 -12.98 -13.36
CA TYR A 300 6.20 -14.00 -12.50
C TYR A 300 5.72 -15.39 -12.88
N ARG A 301 6.63 -16.35 -13.01
CA ARG A 301 6.30 -17.78 -12.99
C ARG A 301 6.19 -18.23 -11.54
N GLN A 302 5.07 -18.84 -11.18
CA GLN A 302 5.01 -19.66 -9.97
C GLN A 302 5.89 -20.89 -10.16
N ASN A 303 6.75 -21.14 -9.18
CA ASN A 303 7.57 -22.33 -8.98
C ASN A 303 8.80 -22.47 -9.89
N GLU A 304 9.95 -22.26 -9.35
CA GLU A 304 11.33 -22.72 -9.58
C GLU A 304 12.39 -21.63 -9.68
N SER A 305 12.14 -20.44 -10.25
CA SER A 305 13.09 -19.32 -10.21
C SER A 305 12.58 -18.12 -9.45
N VAL A 306 13.48 -17.45 -8.77
CA VAL A 306 13.21 -16.20 -8.04
C VAL A 306 12.95 -15.06 -9.03
N LEU A 307 13.59 -15.13 -10.19
CA LEU A 307 13.40 -14.23 -11.32
C LEU A 307 13.70 -15.01 -12.61
N CYS A 308 12.79 -14.97 -13.59
CA CYS A 308 13.02 -15.53 -14.91
C CYS A 308 12.54 -14.56 -15.99
N TYR A 309 13.46 -14.11 -16.82
CA TYR A 309 13.17 -13.28 -17.97
C TYR A 309 12.70 -14.11 -19.16
N ASN A 310 11.58 -13.74 -19.74
CA ASN A 310 11.10 -14.28 -21.00
C ASN A 310 10.79 -13.11 -21.94
N PRO A 311 11.50 -12.95 -23.08
CA PRO A 311 11.35 -11.81 -23.98
C PRO A 311 9.94 -11.63 -24.54
N LYS A 312 9.11 -12.68 -24.52
CA LYS A 312 7.70 -12.59 -24.93
C LYS A 312 6.73 -12.23 -23.81
N LYS A 313 7.17 -12.23 -22.55
CA LYS A 313 6.29 -12.11 -21.36
C LYS A 313 6.81 -11.18 -20.28
N THR A 314 8.08 -10.81 -20.29
CA THR A 314 8.68 -9.95 -19.26
C THR A 314 8.67 -8.51 -19.73
N ILE A 315 8.15 -7.62 -18.87
CA ILE A 315 8.15 -6.18 -19.09
C ILE A 315 9.16 -5.58 -18.13
N PHE A 316 10.14 -4.84 -18.69
CA PHE A 316 11.04 -4.03 -17.89
C PHE A 316 10.31 -2.78 -17.37
N SER A 317 10.57 -2.41 -16.13
CA SER A 317 10.26 -1.07 -15.67
C SER A 317 11.44 -0.17 -16.02
N PHE A 318 11.18 0.84 -16.83
CA PHE A 318 12.15 1.86 -17.17
C PHE A 318 11.47 3.22 -17.27
N ASP A 319 12.25 4.27 -17.15
CA ASP A 319 11.73 5.63 -17.36
C ASP A 319 11.52 5.87 -18.85
N GLU A 320 10.26 5.99 -19.26
CA GLU A 320 9.87 6.20 -20.65
C GLU A 320 10.38 7.55 -21.22
N ASN A 321 10.82 8.47 -20.39
CA ASN A 321 11.48 9.72 -20.84
C ASN A 321 12.94 9.50 -21.22
N ILE A 322 13.56 8.43 -20.71
CA ILE A 322 14.98 8.11 -20.88
C ILE A 322 15.16 7.00 -21.91
N TRP A 323 14.24 6.02 -21.91
CA TRP A 323 14.36 4.80 -22.69
C TRP A 323 13.25 4.66 -23.72
N GLU A 324 13.58 4.02 -24.83
CA GLU A 324 12.64 3.55 -25.86
C GLU A 324 12.83 2.05 -26.06
N GLU A 325 11.71 1.30 -26.00
CA GLU A 325 11.73 -0.16 -26.17
C GLU A 325 11.51 -0.55 -27.63
N HIS A 326 12.40 -1.36 -28.17
CA HIS A 326 12.27 -1.97 -29.49
C HIS A 326 12.39 -3.49 -29.40
N MET A 327 11.52 -4.21 -30.07
CA MET A 327 11.64 -5.68 -30.22
C MET A 327 12.28 -6.01 -31.57
N ILE A 328 13.49 -6.56 -31.54
CA ILE A 328 14.25 -6.94 -32.74
C ILE A 328 14.54 -8.44 -32.68
N ASN A 329 14.01 -9.23 -33.63
CA ASN A 329 14.16 -10.68 -33.70
C ASN A 329 13.79 -11.43 -32.39
N GLY A 330 12.74 -10.97 -31.71
CA GLY A 330 12.26 -11.56 -30.44
C GLY A 330 13.09 -11.20 -29.20
N VAL A 331 14.01 -10.26 -29.32
CA VAL A 331 14.81 -9.71 -28.20
C VAL A 331 14.38 -8.27 -27.95
N ILE A 332 14.20 -7.90 -26.68
CA ILE A 332 13.91 -6.53 -26.28
C ILE A 332 15.21 -5.75 -26.18
N TYR A 333 15.25 -4.62 -26.86
CA TYR A 333 16.29 -3.62 -26.80
C TYR A 333 15.73 -2.34 -26.17
N LEU A 334 16.44 -1.81 -25.19
CA LEU A 334 16.15 -0.52 -24.58
C LEU A 334 17.17 0.51 -25.07
N PHE A 335 16.75 1.41 -25.93
CA PHE A 335 17.56 2.50 -26.47
C PHE A 335 17.41 3.76 -25.66
N THR A 336 18.46 4.56 -25.53
CA THR A 336 18.38 5.87 -24.89
C THR A 336 17.85 6.93 -25.84
N LYS A 337 16.92 7.76 -25.37
CA LYS A 337 16.28 8.82 -26.15
C LYS A 337 17.11 10.12 -26.29
N SER A 338 18.12 10.33 -25.46
CA SER A 338 18.93 11.54 -25.52
C SER A 338 20.37 11.30 -25.11
N GLU A 339 21.28 12.08 -25.72
CA GLU A 339 22.74 12.02 -25.51
C GLU A 339 23.20 12.54 -24.13
N ASN A 340 22.43 13.41 -23.46
CA ASN A 340 22.90 14.22 -22.35
C ASN A 340 22.10 14.06 -21.05
N SER A 341 21.74 12.84 -20.65
CA SER A 341 21.17 12.66 -19.30
C SER A 341 22.26 12.25 -18.30
N PRO A 342 22.53 13.05 -17.26
CA PRO A 342 23.56 12.75 -16.25
C PRO A 342 23.15 11.68 -15.25
N CYS A 343 21.97 11.06 -15.41
CA CYS A 343 21.45 10.08 -14.47
C CYS A 343 21.88 8.65 -14.80
N GLN A 344 22.15 7.87 -13.78
CA GLN A 344 22.35 6.43 -13.88
C GLN A 344 21.12 5.79 -14.54
N LYS A 345 21.33 5.03 -15.61
CA LYS A 345 20.26 4.45 -16.42
C LYS A 345 20.20 2.94 -16.16
N TYR A 346 19.12 2.48 -15.53
CA TYR A 346 18.92 1.09 -15.17
C TYR A 346 17.66 0.51 -15.79
N ALA A 347 17.76 -0.71 -16.33
CA ALA A 347 16.62 -1.57 -16.54
C ALA A 347 16.34 -2.34 -15.25
N ARG A 348 15.08 -2.42 -14.83
CA ARG A 348 14.66 -2.97 -13.55
C ARG A 348 13.70 -4.13 -13.73
N MET A 349 13.82 -5.13 -12.89
CA MET A 349 12.87 -6.23 -12.76
C MET A 349 12.66 -6.53 -11.28
N PHE A 350 11.46 -7.00 -10.94
CA PHE A 350 11.13 -7.35 -9.56
C PHE A 350 11.21 -8.85 -9.34
N PHE A 351 11.70 -9.23 -8.16
CA PHE A 351 11.69 -10.63 -7.74
C PHE A 351 10.26 -11.08 -7.40
N ASN A 352 9.97 -12.35 -7.65
CA ASN A 352 8.71 -13.00 -7.23
C ASN A 352 8.63 -13.18 -5.71
N LYS A 353 9.76 -13.14 -5.02
CA LYS A 353 9.86 -13.16 -3.56
C LYS A 353 11.08 -12.36 -3.13
N LEU A 354 11.08 -11.91 -1.87
CA LEU A 354 12.27 -11.28 -1.29
C LEU A 354 13.42 -12.26 -1.24
N LEU A 355 14.63 -11.79 -1.50
CA LEU A 355 15.83 -12.57 -1.32
C LEU A 355 16.12 -12.73 0.18
N VAL A 356 16.56 -13.92 0.57
CA VAL A 356 16.86 -14.25 1.96
C VAL A 356 18.33 -13.96 2.26
N LYS A 357 18.58 -13.15 3.29
CA LYS A 357 19.94 -12.85 3.77
C LYS A 357 20.72 -14.14 4.07
N GLY A 358 21.93 -14.23 3.55
CA GLY A 358 22.81 -15.37 3.76
C GLY A 358 22.53 -16.59 2.88
N GLN A 359 21.40 -16.63 2.17
CA GLN A 359 21.10 -17.68 1.19
C GLN A 359 21.91 -17.44 -0.08
N LYS A 360 22.45 -18.51 -0.69
CA LYS A 360 23.12 -18.43 -2.00
C LYS A 360 22.10 -18.40 -3.12
N TYR A 361 22.37 -17.57 -4.13
CA TYR A 361 21.62 -17.49 -5.37
C TYR A 361 22.59 -17.58 -6.55
N GLU A 362 22.13 -18.22 -7.61
CA GLU A 362 22.81 -18.26 -8.89
C GLU A 362 22.03 -17.40 -9.88
N LEU A 363 22.69 -16.39 -10.45
CA LEU A 363 22.19 -15.59 -11.56
C LEU A 363 22.81 -16.08 -12.84
N HIS A 364 21.99 -16.51 -13.78
CA HIS A 364 22.39 -16.75 -15.16
C HIS A 364 21.82 -15.63 -16.02
N ILE A 365 22.70 -14.84 -16.64
CA ILE A 365 22.31 -13.66 -17.42
C ILE A 365 23.02 -13.64 -18.77
N LYS A 366 22.24 -13.40 -19.84
CA LYS A 366 22.76 -13.13 -21.16
C LYS A 366 22.23 -11.81 -21.67
N PHE A 367 23.13 -10.86 -21.86
CA PHE A 367 22.81 -9.48 -22.21
C PHE A 367 23.81 -8.92 -23.20
N LYS A 368 23.47 -7.74 -23.75
CA LYS A 368 24.29 -7.02 -24.71
C LYS A 368 24.18 -5.53 -24.40
N ILE A 369 25.31 -4.86 -24.27
CA ILE A 369 25.36 -3.43 -24.04
C ILE A 369 26.19 -2.75 -25.12
N ASN A 370 25.65 -1.68 -25.68
CA ASN A 370 26.39 -0.81 -26.60
C ASN A 370 26.42 0.60 -26.00
N THR A 371 27.60 1.06 -25.64
CA THR A 371 27.88 2.41 -25.12
C THR A 371 29.33 2.79 -25.39
N GLU A 372 29.65 4.06 -25.48
CA GLU A 372 31.00 4.50 -25.83
C GLU A 372 32.03 4.32 -24.72
N GLU A 373 31.63 4.49 -23.46
CA GLU A 373 32.47 4.14 -22.31
C GLU A 373 31.61 3.79 -21.10
N ASN A 374 31.95 2.77 -20.35
CA ASN A 374 31.71 2.67 -18.90
C ASN A 374 31.64 1.26 -18.35
N CYS A 375 31.54 1.19 -17.00
CA CYS A 375 31.19 -0.02 -16.29
C CYS A 375 29.68 -0.20 -16.29
N TYR A 376 29.21 -1.40 -16.52
CA TYR A 376 27.85 -1.80 -16.19
C TYR A 376 27.86 -2.60 -14.88
N ASN A 377 26.79 -2.44 -14.14
CA ASN A 377 26.63 -3.06 -12.83
C ASN A 377 25.33 -3.87 -12.78
N LEU A 378 25.40 -5.00 -12.12
CA LEU A 378 24.25 -5.78 -11.73
C LEU A 378 23.98 -5.56 -10.25
N HIS A 379 22.80 -5.10 -9.92
CA HIS A 379 22.42 -4.76 -8.56
C HIS A 379 21.21 -5.57 -8.12
N ILE A 380 21.16 -5.91 -6.84
CA ILE A 380 19.93 -6.20 -6.13
C ILE A 380 19.61 -4.98 -5.25
N LYS A 381 18.34 -4.60 -5.18
CA LYS A 381 17.92 -3.36 -4.54
C LYS A 381 16.65 -3.54 -3.73
N ASP A 382 16.50 -2.75 -2.67
CA ASP A 382 15.22 -2.46 -2.03
C ASP A 382 14.53 -1.30 -2.77
N SER A 383 13.41 -1.58 -3.46
CA SER A 383 12.68 -0.57 -4.21
C SER A 383 12.06 0.53 -3.33
N GLY A 384 11.95 0.32 -2.02
CA GLY A 384 11.42 1.29 -1.04
C GLY A 384 12.47 2.20 -0.42
N SER A 385 13.74 1.96 -0.70
CA SER A 385 14.86 2.76 -0.17
C SER A 385 15.94 2.97 -1.22
N ASN A 386 17.00 3.64 -0.82
CA ASN A 386 18.21 3.77 -1.66
C ASN A 386 19.23 2.66 -1.40
N TYR A 387 18.86 1.64 -0.60
CA TYR A 387 19.78 0.55 -0.29
C TYR A 387 19.87 -0.44 -1.45
N TYR A 388 21.08 -0.75 -1.88
CA TYR A 388 21.37 -1.72 -2.94
C TYR A 388 22.68 -2.46 -2.66
N GLN A 389 22.81 -3.65 -3.22
CA GLN A 389 24.03 -4.43 -3.23
C GLN A 389 24.48 -4.65 -4.69
N ILE A 390 25.71 -4.29 -5.02
CA ILE A 390 26.32 -4.64 -6.31
C ILE A 390 26.72 -6.10 -6.24
N ILE A 391 26.17 -6.92 -7.13
CA ILE A 391 26.47 -8.36 -7.20
C ILE A 391 27.48 -8.68 -8.30
N TRP A 392 27.61 -7.80 -9.29
CA TRP A 392 28.58 -7.90 -10.37
C TRP A 392 28.88 -6.55 -10.99
N SER A 393 30.12 -6.39 -11.47
CA SER A 393 30.53 -5.19 -12.21
C SER A 393 31.51 -5.59 -13.30
N GLU A 394 31.31 -5.08 -14.52
CA GLU A 394 32.21 -5.31 -15.65
C GLU A 394 32.34 -4.04 -16.47
N ARG A 395 33.52 -3.82 -17.05
CA ARG A 395 33.77 -2.67 -17.91
C ARG A 395 33.38 -2.97 -19.35
N VAL A 396 32.70 -2.04 -20.00
CA VAL A 396 32.46 -2.10 -21.46
C VAL A 396 33.71 -1.60 -22.17
N ASP A 397 34.26 -2.40 -23.04
CA ASP A 397 35.43 -2.09 -23.85
C ASP A 397 35.23 -2.53 -25.30
N SER A 398 36.25 -2.38 -26.14
CA SER A 398 36.19 -2.79 -27.55
C SER A 398 36.01 -4.30 -27.77
N GLN A 399 36.26 -5.11 -26.74
CA GLN A 399 36.11 -6.57 -26.85
C GLN A 399 34.69 -7.03 -26.64
N ASN A 400 33.93 -6.37 -25.71
CA ASN A 400 32.56 -6.77 -25.33
C ASN A 400 31.47 -5.80 -25.81
N ARG A 401 31.82 -4.57 -26.24
CA ARG A 401 30.86 -3.58 -26.78
C ARG A 401 30.01 -4.17 -27.91
N GLY A 402 28.69 -4.07 -27.74
CA GLY A 402 27.73 -4.53 -28.72
C GLY A 402 27.75 -6.05 -28.98
N LYS A 403 28.43 -6.84 -28.15
CA LYS A 403 28.42 -8.30 -28.22
C LYS A 403 27.58 -8.90 -27.11
N TRP A 404 27.09 -10.11 -27.34
CA TRP A 404 26.40 -10.87 -26.30
C TRP A 404 27.40 -11.34 -25.25
N VAL A 405 27.10 -11.01 -24.01
CA VAL A 405 27.83 -11.44 -22.82
C VAL A 405 26.96 -12.45 -22.09
N ASP A 406 27.54 -13.58 -21.74
CA ASP A 406 26.88 -14.68 -21.01
C ASP A 406 27.64 -14.87 -19.68
N ARG A 407 26.94 -14.79 -18.56
CA ARG A 407 27.52 -14.87 -17.21
C ARG A 407 26.68 -15.71 -16.29
N THR A 408 27.36 -16.51 -15.50
CA THR A 408 26.79 -17.17 -14.31
C THR A 408 27.48 -16.59 -13.08
N ILE A 409 26.71 -16.03 -12.16
CA ILE A 409 27.18 -15.30 -11.00
C ILE A 409 26.55 -15.91 -9.74
N ILE A 410 27.38 -16.29 -8.77
CA ILE A 410 26.90 -16.68 -7.45
C ILE A 410 26.97 -15.48 -6.53
N PHE A 411 25.88 -15.17 -5.84
CA PHE A 411 25.81 -14.08 -4.89
C PHE A 411 25.04 -14.45 -3.61
N VAL A 412 25.27 -13.68 -2.56
CA VAL A 412 24.61 -13.84 -1.25
C VAL A 412 24.09 -12.48 -0.84
N PRO A 413 22.78 -12.32 -0.67
CA PRO A 413 22.19 -11.08 -0.17
C PRO A 413 22.67 -10.77 1.26
N ASP A 414 22.98 -9.53 1.53
CA ASP A 414 23.40 -9.04 2.85
C ASP A 414 22.23 -8.54 3.71
N ALA A 415 21.03 -8.47 3.14
CA ALA A 415 19.79 -8.10 3.83
C ALA A 415 18.57 -8.86 3.28
N ASN A 416 17.47 -8.92 4.07
CA ASN A 416 16.19 -9.55 3.69
C ASN A 416 15.20 -8.56 3.05
N ILE A 417 15.69 -7.55 2.35
CA ILE A 417 14.87 -6.43 1.84
C ILE A 417 14.89 -6.30 0.32
N PHE A 418 15.71 -7.11 -0.37
CA PHE A 418 15.87 -6.97 -1.81
C PHE A 418 14.68 -7.59 -2.55
N ASP A 419 14.02 -6.78 -3.35
CA ASP A 419 12.86 -7.09 -4.17
C ASP A 419 13.05 -6.72 -5.64
N GLU A 420 14.17 -6.09 -5.99
CA GLU A 420 14.45 -5.53 -7.31
C GLU A 420 15.82 -5.99 -7.83
N PHE A 421 15.85 -6.43 -9.09
CA PHE A 421 17.08 -6.67 -9.85
C PHE A 421 17.26 -5.56 -10.87
N MET A 422 18.44 -4.98 -10.91
CA MET A 422 18.74 -3.86 -11.78
C MET A 422 19.98 -4.17 -12.63
N VAL A 423 19.87 -3.90 -13.92
CA VAL A 423 21.00 -3.91 -14.85
C VAL A 423 21.15 -2.54 -15.45
N GLY A 424 22.35 -2.00 -15.40
CA GLY A 424 22.57 -0.71 -16.01
C GLY A 424 24.03 -0.30 -16.06
N ALA A 425 24.32 0.66 -16.91
CA ALA A 425 25.58 1.37 -16.95
C ALA A 425 25.49 2.64 -16.09
N ALA A 426 26.60 3.02 -15.47
CA ALA A 426 26.70 4.26 -14.73
C ALA A 426 26.41 5.48 -15.64
N GLN A 427 26.80 5.40 -16.90
CA GLN A 427 26.40 6.30 -17.98
C GLN A 427 26.29 5.52 -19.27
N LEU A 428 25.22 5.69 -20.03
CA LEU A 428 25.17 5.30 -21.44
C LEU A 428 25.46 6.56 -22.23
N VAL A 429 26.61 6.57 -22.92
CA VAL A 429 27.09 7.70 -23.69
C VAL A 429 27.07 7.33 -25.18
N GLY A 430 26.62 8.27 -26.01
CA GLY A 430 26.54 8.15 -27.45
C GLY A 430 25.14 7.88 -28.00
N GLU A 431 24.87 8.42 -29.19
CA GLU A 431 23.63 8.19 -29.90
C GLU A 431 23.45 6.69 -30.23
N GLY A 432 22.24 6.17 -30.01
CA GLY A 432 21.95 4.76 -30.23
C GLY A 432 22.54 3.78 -29.20
N SER A 433 22.95 4.27 -28.02
CA SER A 433 23.32 3.40 -26.90
C SER A 433 22.13 2.56 -26.44
N TYR A 434 22.36 1.28 -26.18
CA TYR A 434 21.29 0.36 -25.80
C TYR A 434 21.74 -0.72 -24.82
N ILE A 435 20.77 -1.31 -24.13
CA ILE A 435 20.89 -2.56 -23.38
C ILE A 435 19.85 -3.54 -23.93
N ALA A 436 20.27 -4.79 -24.18
CA ALA A 436 19.39 -5.86 -24.61
C ALA A 436 19.59 -7.12 -23.75
N PHE A 437 18.52 -7.87 -23.54
CA PHE A 437 18.52 -9.10 -22.74
C PHE A 437 17.92 -10.25 -23.54
N SER A 438 18.55 -11.43 -23.47
CA SER A 438 17.99 -12.67 -24.01
C SER A 438 17.71 -13.71 -22.93
N LEU A 439 18.35 -13.61 -21.79
CA LEU A 439 18.16 -14.48 -20.63
C LEU A 439 18.46 -13.73 -19.35
N ILE A 440 17.59 -13.87 -18.34
CA ILE A 440 17.88 -13.58 -16.95
C ILE A 440 17.13 -14.63 -16.13
N ASP A 441 17.85 -15.41 -15.35
CA ASP A 441 17.29 -16.42 -14.47
C ASP A 441 18.05 -16.41 -13.15
N ILE A 442 17.34 -16.29 -12.03
CA ILE A 442 17.91 -16.32 -10.69
C ILE A 442 17.26 -17.46 -9.92
N ARG A 443 18.07 -18.35 -9.37
CA ARG A 443 17.65 -19.53 -8.61
C ARG A 443 18.32 -19.59 -7.26
N GLU A 444 17.65 -20.20 -6.30
CA GLU A 444 18.30 -20.59 -5.04
C GLU A 444 19.29 -21.73 -5.29
N VAL A 445 20.44 -21.65 -4.63
CA VAL A 445 21.45 -22.71 -4.59
C VAL A 445 21.42 -23.32 -3.20
N TYR A 446 21.14 -24.61 -3.10
CA TYR A 446 21.09 -25.38 -1.86
C TYR A 446 22.45 -25.96 -1.49
#